data_3e1f53037ed04742dba5065dbcd4abb8
#
_entry.id   3e1f53037ed04742dba5065dbcd4abb8
#
_cell.length_a   1.000
_cell.length_b   1.000
_cell.length_c   1.000
_cell.angle_alpha   90.00
_cell.angle_beta   90.00
_cell.angle_gamma   90.00
#
_symmetry.space_group_name_H-M   'P 1'
#
loop_
_entity.id
_entity.type
_entity.pdbx_description
1 polymer ?
#
loop_
_entity_poly.entity_id
_entity_poly.type
_entity_poly.pdbx_seq_one_letter_code
_entity_poly.pdbx_strand_id
1 'polypeptide(L)'
;ACCLVGSEMCIRDRAKRMFESSKIIAEKSFDDLYPDFQQLPGVGPYTENAILSFAYNEQVIAEDINVKRIISRYFGIENPKKYIDRFSSLLLKNTNSKNLNQAFMDFGSSICKPRSPLCSDCPLENTCEKYFNYETRPIEKFSGSNRELRGNLIKLLLKKGNLKVKTIQQELDTDQDRLSEVLEKMQNDGLVKLNTNNLVEINPG
;
A
#
# COMPACT_ATOMS: atom_id res chain seq x y z
N ALA A 1 10.01 6.42 2.56
CA ALA A 1 8.79 7.24 2.64
C ALA A 1 7.98 7.29 1.32
N CYS A 2 7.99 6.25 0.53
CA CYS A 2 7.36 6.27 -0.80
C CYS A 2 6.20 5.27 -0.93
N CYS A 3 5.37 5.14 0.08
CA CYS A 3 4.19 4.28 -0.01
C CYS A 3 2.93 5.02 0.38
N LEU A 4 2.60 6.06 -0.40
CA LEU A 4 1.23 6.53 -0.45
C LEU A 4 0.47 5.60 -1.39
N VAL A 5 -0.39 4.80 -0.83
CA VAL A 5 -1.33 3.91 -1.52
C VAL A 5 -2.01 4.70 -2.63
N GLY A 6 -1.81 4.27 -3.89
CA GLY A 6 -2.50 4.80 -5.05
C GLY A 6 -1.72 5.80 -5.93
N SER A 7 -0.39 5.97 -5.80
CA SER A 7 0.39 6.65 -6.82
C SER A 7 0.72 5.68 -7.96
N GLU A 8 0.74 6.17 -9.19
CA GLU A 8 1.16 5.37 -10.36
C GLU A 8 2.57 4.80 -10.16
N MET A 9 3.43 5.53 -9.43
CA MET A 9 4.75 5.07 -9.01
C MET A 9 4.69 3.83 -8.11
N CYS A 10 3.76 3.76 -7.14
CA CYS A 10 3.57 2.55 -6.33
C CYS A 10 3.07 1.36 -7.17
N ILE A 11 2.28 1.58 -8.20
CA ILE A 11 1.82 0.53 -9.13
C ILE A 11 3.01 0.01 -9.94
N ARG A 12 3.82 0.90 -10.49
CA ARG A 12 5.03 0.55 -11.25
C ARG A 12 6.04 -0.20 -10.39
N ASP A 13 6.33 0.31 -9.18
CA ASP A 13 7.27 -0.34 -8.27
C ASP A 13 6.77 -1.74 -7.85
N ARG A 14 5.45 -1.88 -7.64
CA ARG A 14 4.85 -3.18 -7.39
C ARG A 14 4.99 -4.10 -8.59
N ALA A 15 4.69 -3.62 -9.80
CA ALA A 15 4.85 -4.39 -11.02
C ALA A 15 6.30 -4.82 -11.24
N LYS A 16 7.27 -3.92 -11.02
CA LYS A 16 8.70 -4.23 -11.09
C LYS A 16 9.09 -5.31 -10.08
N ARG A 17 8.70 -5.16 -8.82
CA ARG A 17 8.99 -6.15 -7.78
C ARG A 17 8.33 -7.50 -8.08
N MET A 18 7.08 -7.51 -8.55
CA MET A 18 6.42 -8.75 -8.98
C MET A 18 7.16 -9.41 -10.14
N PHE A 19 7.64 -8.64 -11.11
CA PHE A 19 8.43 -9.16 -12.21
C PHE A 19 9.79 -9.71 -11.75
N GLU A 20 10.47 -9.04 -10.85
CA GLU A 20 11.71 -9.53 -10.23
C GLU A 20 11.47 -10.81 -9.43
N SER A 21 10.40 -10.84 -8.64
CA SER A 21 9.99 -12.04 -7.88
C SER A 21 9.65 -13.21 -8.79
N SER A 22 8.98 -12.96 -9.93
CA SER A 22 8.63 -14.03 -10.87
C SER A 22 9.87 -14.71 -11.48
N LYS A 23 10.96 -13.97 -11.69
CA LYS A 23 12.24 -14.55 -12.14
C LYS A 23 12.83 -15.49 -11.10
N ILE A 24 12.83 -15.08 -9.83
CA ILE A 24 13.32 -15.91 -8.72
C ILE A 24 12.48 -17.18 -8.59
N ILE A 25 11.15 -17.07 -8.70
CA ILE A 25 10.23 -18.21 -8.63
C ILE A 25 10.39 -19.14 -9.85
N ALA A 26 10.77 -18.60 -11.01
CA ALA A 26 11.04 -19.42 -12.20
C ALA A 26 12.34 -20.25 -12.08
N GLU A 27 13.31 -19.76 -11.33
CA GLU A 27 14.59 -20.45 -11.07
C GLU A 27 14.49 -21.40 -9.88
N LYS A 28 13.75 -21.01 -8.85
CA LYS A 28 13.49 -21.80 -7.64
C LYS A 28 12.00 -22.06 -7.58
N SER A 29 11.57 -23.26 -7.22
CA SER A 29 10.14 -23.48 -7.01
C SER A 29 9.62 -22.59 -5.88
N PHE A 30 8.32 -22.28 -5.87
CA PHE A 30 7.73 -21.48 -4.80
C PHE A 30 7.87 -22.17 -3.43
N ASP A 31 7.83 -23.49 -3.41
CA ASP A 31 7.99 -24.31 -2.19
C ASP A 31 9.43 -24.30 -1.65
N ASP A 32 10.44 -24.09 -2.51
CA ASP A 32 11.84 -23.97 -2.08
C ASP A 32 12.11 -22.65 -1.32
N LEU A 33 11.19 -21.70 -1.40
CA LEU A 33 11.27 -20.42 -0.67
C LEU A 33 10.72 -20.53 0.75
N TYR A 34 10.00 -21.61 1.07
CA TYR A 34 9.43 -21.82 2.40
C TYR A 34 10.55 -22.06 3.45
N PRO A 35 10.44 -21.47 4.64
CA PRO A 35 9.41 -20.55 5.12
C PRO A 35 9.72 -19.07 4.89
N ASP A 36 10.87 -18.73 4.31
CA ASP A 36 11.39 -17.36 4.15
C ASP A 36 11.00 -16.78 2.77
N PHE A 37 9.81 -16.20 2.70
CA PHE A 37 9.33 -15.52 1.49
C PHE A 37 9.82 -14.06 1.40
N GLN A 38 10.46 -13.50 2.43
CA GLN A 38 10.99 -12.12 2.39
C GLN A 38 12.18 -11.97 1.45
N GLN A 39 12.79 -13.06 1.01
CA GLN A 39 13.79 -13.05 -0.05
C GLN A 39 13.21 -12.62 -1.41
N LEU A 40 11.88 -12.62 -1.57
CA LEU A 40 11.22 -12.11 -2.78
C LEU A 40 11.06 -10.58 -2.72
N PRO A 41 11.47 -9.85 -3.78
CA PRO A 41 11.31 -8.41 -3.86
C PRO A 41 9.85 -7.97 -3.64
N GLY A 42 9.63 -7.12 -2.63
CA GLY A 42 8.31 -6.59 -2.29
C GLY A 42 7.48 -7.44 -1.32
N VAL A 43 7.99 -8.58 -0.92
CA VAL A 43 7.40 -9.37 0.17
C VAL A 43 7.97 -8.86 1.50
N GLY A 44 7.10 -8.31 2.34
CA GLY A 44 7.41 -7.91 3.70
C GLY A 44 6.77 -8.87 4.72
N PRO A 45 6.97 -8.63 6.03
CA PRO A 45 6.47 -9.52 7.09
C PRO A 45 4.97 -9.80 7.02
N TYR A 46 4.17 -8.78 6.65
CA TYR A 46 2.73 -8.97 6.44
C TYR A 46 2.45 -9.98 5.31
N THR A 47 3.07 -9.77 4.14
CA THR A 47 2.83 -10.61 2.96
C THR A 47 3.33 -12.03 3.19
N GLU A 48 4.49 -12.18 3.84
CA GLU A 48 5.03 -13.49 4.23
C GLU A 48 4.06 -14.23 5.16
N ASN A 49 3.61 -13.60 6.25
CA ASN A 49 2.65 -14.20 7.18
C ASN A 49 1.31 -14.53 6.50
N ALA A 50 0.88 -13.73 5.53
CA ALA A 50 -0.30 -14.03 4.72
C ALA A 50 -0.08 -15.29 3.87
N ILE A 51 1.06 -15.42 3.20
CA ILE A 51 1.43 -16.62 2.43
C ILE A 51 1.47 -17.84 3.35
N LEU A 52 2.20 -17.75 4.45
CA LEU A 52 2.33 -18.83 5.43
C LEU A 52 0.98 -19.28 5.99
N SER A 53 0.10 -18.33 6.32
CA SER A 53 -1.24 -18.63 6.82
C SER A 53 -2.16 -19.24 5.76
N PHE A 54 -2.28 -18.59 4.59
CA PHE A 54 -3.28 -18.95 3.59
C PHE A 54 -2.87 -20.13 2.69
N ALA A 55 -1.59 -20.25 2.34
CA ALA A 55 -1.10 -21.30 1.47
C ALA A 55 -0.57 -22.52 2.25
N TYR A 56 0.17 -22.29 3.33
CA TYR A 56 0.83 -23.35 4.11
C TYR A 56 0.11 -23.72 5.40
N ASN A 57 -0.97 -23.03 5.75
CA ASN A 57 -1.76 -23.25 6.96
C ASN A 57 -0.96 -23.12 8.27
N GLU A 58 0.11 -22.31 8.24
CA GLU A 58 0.90 -21.98 9.42
C GLU A 58 0.09 -21.13 10.40
N GLN A 59 0.32 -21.34 11.70
CA GLN A 59 -0.41 -20.66 12.77
C GLN A 59 0.23 -19.29 13.05
N VAL A 60 0.05 -18.34 12.13
CA VAL A 60 0.60 -16.99 12.18
C VAL A 60 -0.46 -15.92 11.93
N ILE A 61 -0.27 -14.72 12.46
CA ILE A 61 -1.13 -13.56 12.21
C ILE A 61 -0.46 -12.66 11.18
N ALA A 62 -1.16 -12.37 10.10
CA ALA A 62 -0.77 -11.39 9.09
C ALA A 62 -1.12 -9.98 9.58
N GLU A 63 -0.14 -9.29 10.16
CA GLU A 63 -0.31 -8.00 10.83
C GLU A 63 -0.47 -6.85 9.84
N ASP A 64 -1.69 -6.62 9.37
CA ASP A 64 -2.01 -5.43 8.58
C ASP A 64 -2.48 -4.26 9.46
N ILE A 65 -2.85 -3.16 8.82
CA ILE A 65 -3.38 -1.98 9.49
C ILE A 65 -4.75 -2.25 10.15
N ASN A 66 -5.54 -3.20 9.64
CA ASN A 66 -6.83 -3.57 10.23
C ASN A 66 -6.62 -4.33 11.53
N VAL A 67 -5.74 -5.34 11.52
CA VAL A 67 -5.38 -6.10 12.72
C VAL A 67 -4.89 -5.15 13.81
N LYS A 68 -3.92 -4.29 13.49
CA LYS A 68 -3.36 -3.31 14.44
C LYS A 68 -4.43 -2.38 15.00
N ARG A 69 -5.31 -1.86 14.16
CA ARG A 69 -6.40 -0.96 14.57
C ARG A 69 -7.40 -1.66 15.46
N ILE A 70 -7.82 -2.87 15.13
CA ILE A 70 -8.80 -3.64 15.92
C ILE A 70 -8.22 -3.94 17.29
N ILE A 71 -7.00 -4.47 17.36
CA ILE A 71 -6.31 -4.81 18.61
C ILE A 71 -6.11 -3.55 19.46
N SER A 72 -5.65 -2.45 18.85
CA SER A 72 -5.48 -1.18 19.55
C SER A 72 -6.78 -0.68 20.18
N ARG A 73 -7.87 -0.67 19.40
CA ARG A 73 -9.18 -0.20 19.86
C ARG A 73 -9.79 -1.10 20.91
N TYR A 74 -9.70 -2.41 20.73
CA TYR A 74 -10.31 -3.38 21.61
C TYR A 74 -9.62 -3.40 22.99
N PHE A 75 -8.29 -3.39 23.03
CA PHE A 75 -7.53 -3.48 24.29
C PHE A 75 -7.09 -2.12 24.86
N GLY A 76 -7.43 -1.01 24.24
CA GLY A 76 -7.03 0.32 24.71
C GLY A 76 -5.53 0.61 24.63
N ILE A 77 -4.83 0.10 23.62
CA ILE A 77 -3.36 0.14 23.55
C ILE A 77 -2.85 0.94 22.35
N GLU A 78 -1.82 1.75 22.58
CA GLU A 78 -1.20 2.58 21.56
C GLU A 78 -0.29 1.79 20.60
N ASN A 79 0.49 0.84 21.12
CA ASN A 79 1.39 0.01 20.30
C ASN A 79 0.90 -1.45 20.24
N PRO A 80 0.05 -1.79 19.26
CA PRO A 80 -0.55 -3.11 19.18
C PRO A 80 0.43 -4.21 18.80
N LYS A 81 1.56 -3.91 18.11
CA LYS A 81 2.50 -4.93 17.63
C LYS A 81 3.01 -5.83 18.77
N LYS A 82 3.49 -5.23 19.85
CA LYS A 82 3.99 -5.97 21.01
C LYS A 82 2.94 -6.92 21.61
N TYR A 83 1.68 -6.54 21.53
CA TYR A 83 0.58 -7.36 22.05
C TYR A 83 0.19 -8.46 21.06
N ILE A 84 0.21 -8.18 19.75
CA ILE A 84 -0.04 -9.18 18.72
C ILE A 84 0.98 -10.31 18.85
N ASP A 85 2.26 -10.00 18.94
CA ASP A 85 3.34 -10.98 19.13
C ASP A 85 3.10 -11.83 20.39
N ARG A 86 2.70 -11.20 21.50
CA ARG A 86 2.48 -11.87 22.78
C ARG A 86 1.22 -12.74 22.81
N PHE A 87 0.14 -12.27 22.18
CA PHE A 87 -1.18 -12.93 22.23
C PHE A 87 -1.49 -13.78 20.99
N SER A 88 -0.62 -13.80 19.98
CA SER A 88 -0.82 -14.59 18.78
C SER A 88 -1.11 -16.05 19.08
N SER A 89 -0.33 -16.69 19.95
CA SER A 89 -0.54 -18.07 20.36
C SER A 89 -1.87 -18.30 21.07
N LEU A 90 -2.34 -17.33 21.85
CA LEU A 90 -3.64 -17.40 22.53
C LEU A 90 -4.79 -17.24 21.56
N LEU A 91 -4.71 -16.26 20.64
CA LEU A 91 -5.72 -16.00 19.62
C LEU A 91 -5.86 -17.16 18.65
N LEU A 92 -4.74 -17.85 18.36
CA LEU A 92 -4.71 -18.99 17.45
C LEU A 92 -5.00 -20.35 18.10
N LYS A 93 -5.08 -20.39 19.44
CA LYS A 93 -5.21 -21.65 20.19
C LYS A 93 -6.43 -22.50 19.79
N ASN A 94 -7.56 -21.84 19.50
CA ASN A 94 -8.85 -22.51 19.25
C ASN A 94 -9.41 -22.17 17.85
N THR A 95 -8.59 -21.60 16.97
CA THR A 95 -9.04 -21.20 15.63
C THR A 95 -7.97 -21.46 14.60
N ASN A 96 -8.39 -21.64 13.35
CA ASN A 96 -7.50 -21.73 12.23
C ASN A 96 -6.97 -20.34 11.87
N SER A 97 -5.67 -20.20 11.69
CA SER A 97 -4.99 -18.95 11.32
C SER A 97 -5.63 -18.27 10.10
N LYS A 98 -5.96 -19.05 9.07
CA LYS A 98 -6.61 -18.58 7.85
C LYS A 98 -7.95 -17.89 8.14
N ASN A 99 -8.80 -18.54 8.96
CA ASN A 99 -10.09 -18.01 9.34
C ASN A 99 -9.95 -16.76 10.21
N LEU A 100 -9.00 -16.74 11.13
CA LEU A 100 -8.75 -15.58 11.99
C LEU A 100 -8.25 -14.37 11.19
N ASN A 101 -7.27 -14.57 10.30
CA ASN A 101 -6.77 -13.50 9.45
C ASN A 101 -7.87 -12.95 8.52
N GLN A 102 -8.70 -13.82 7.94
CA GLN A 102 -9.83 -13.39 7.13
C GLN A 102 -10.85 -12.60 7.97
N ALA A 103 -11.17 -13.10 9.16
CA ALA A 103 -12.10 -12.42 10.07
C ALA A 103 -11.61 -11.01 10.47
N PHE A 104 -10.32 -10.83 10.72
CA PHE A 104 -9.77 -9.49 10.96
C PHE A 104 -9.94 -8.56 9.77
N MET A 105 -9.73 -9.05 8.55
CA MET A 105 -9.90 -8.24 7.33
C MET A 105 -11.36 -7.85 7.13
N ASP A 106 -12.28 -8.79 7.25
CA ASP A 106 -13.72 -8.57 7.08
C ASP A 106 -14.27 -7.64 8.15
N PHE A 107 -13.93 -7.90 9.41
CA PHE A 107 -14.35 -7.07 10.54
C PHE A 107 -13.80 -5.64 10.44
N GLY A 108 -12.53 -5.50 10.04
CA GLY A 108 -11.88 -4.21 9.87
C GLY A 108 -12.43 -3.39 8.69
N SER A 109 -12.95 -4.03 7.67
CA SER A 109 -13.54 -3.37 6.50
C SER A 109 -15.03 -3.09 6.65
N SER A 110 -15.77 -3.93 7.36
CA SER A 110 -17.23 -3.84 7.48
C SER A 110 -17.69 -3.12 8.75
N ILE A 111 -17.15 -3.45 9.92
CA ILE A 111 -17.59 -2.96 11.23
C ILE A 111 -16.59 -1.97 11.83
N CYS A 112 -15.37 -2.42 12.15
CA CYS A 112 -14.34 -1.60 12.80
C CYS A 112 -13.59 -0.71 11.81
N LYS A 113 -14.33 0.10 11.03
CA LYS A 113 -13.79 0.97 9.97
C LYS A 113 -12.82 2.02 10.51
N PRO A 114 -11.88 2.52 9.68
CA PRO A 114 -10.90 3.53 10.11
C PRO A 114 -11.53 4.81 10.63
N ARG A 115 -12.48 5.39 9.90
CA ARG A 115 -13.07 6.72 10.19
C ARG A 115 -14.41 6.69 10.90
N SER A 116 -15.28 5.76 10.54
CA SER A 116 -16.64 5.69 11.07
C SER A 116 -16.97 4.25 11.45
N PRO A 117 -16.43 3.75 12.57
CA PRO A 117 -16.71 2.40 13.02
C PRO A 117 -18.18 2.27 13.43
N LEU A 118 -18.80 1.14 13.10
CA LEU A 118 -20.16 0.80 13.44
C LEU A 118 -20.20 0.13 14.83
N CYS A 119 -19.93 0.91 15.87
CA CYS A 119 -19.81 0.37 17.24
C CYS A 119 -21.13 -0.17 17.77
N SER A 120 -22.27 0.44 17.43
CA SER A 120 -23.62 -0.02 17.82
C SER A 120 -23.97 -1.41 17.26
N ASP A 121 -23.40 -1.76 16.10
CA ASP A 121 -23.65 -3.05 15.45
C ASP A 121 -22.51 -4.06 15.72
N CYS A 122 -21.54 -3.66 16.55
CA CYS A 122 -20.34 -4.44 16.82
C CYS A 122 -20.61 -5.51 17.90
N PRO A 123 -20.38 -6.81 17.61
CA PRO A 123 -20.55 -7.86 18.59
C PRO A 123 -19.60 -7.76 19.80
N LEU A 124 -18.55 -6.96 19.69
CA LEU A 124 -17.56 -6.72 20.74
C LEU A 124 -17.78 -5.41 21.50
N GLU A 125 -18.91 -4.71 21.28
CA GLU A 125 -19.15 -3.37 21.82
C GLU A 125 -19.00 -3.30 23.35
N ASN A 126 -19.56 -4.28 24.05
CA ASN A 126 -19.61 -4.30 25.53
C ASN A 126 -18.27 -4.61 26.19
N THR A 127 -17.31 -5.16 25.44
CA THR A 127 -15.99 -5.56 25.94
C THR A 127 -14.84 -4.73 25.38
N CYS A 128 -15.17 -3.82 24.45
CA CYS A 128 -14.18 -3.01 23.73
C CYS A 128 -13.89 -1.71 24.48
N GLU A 129 -12.63 -1.41 24.73
CA GLU A 129 -12.15 -0.16 25.35
C GLU A 129 -12.39 1.08 24.48
N LYS A 130 -12.77 0.90 23.21
CA LYS A 130 -13.08 1.97 22.23
C LYS A 130 -11.97 3.02 22.13
N TYR A 131 -10.71 2.57 22.09
CA TYR A 131 -9.56 3.46 21.98
C TYR A 131 -9.40 3.96 20.53
N PHE A 132 -9.72 5.23 20.27
CA PHE A 132 -9.73 5.83 18.94
C PHE A 132 -8.51 6.69 18.60
N ASN A 133 -7.54 6.80 19.50
CA ASN A 133 -6.31 7.59 19.28
C ASN A 133 -5.30 6.90 18.33
N TYR A 134 -5.69 5.77 17.73
CA TYR A 134 -4.87 5.15 16.71
C TYR A 134 -4.79 6.05 15.48
N GLU A 135 -3.64 6.66 15.27
CA GLU A 135 -3.41 7.62 14.19
C GLU A 135 -3.60 6.97 12.80
N THR A 136 -4.69 7.30 12.15
CA THR A 136 -4.79 7.12 10.71
C THR A 136 -4.10 8.32 10.07
N ARG A 137 -2.99 8.11 9.37
CA ARG A 137 -2.36 9.19 8.58
C ARG A 137 -3.42 9.83 7.68
N PRO A 138 -3.53 11.16 7.66
CA PRO A 138 -4.47 11.84 6.79
C PRO A 138 -4.16 11.44 5.34
N ILE A 139 -5.18 10.93 4.65
CA ILE A 139 -5.07 10.62 3.22
C ILE A 139 -5.20 11.97 2.49
N GLU A 140 -4.13 12.38 1.84
CA GLU A 140 -4.14 13.54 0.96
C GLU A 140 -5.22 13.37 -0.12
N LYS A 141 -6.05 14.40 -0.32
CA LYS A 141 -7.08 14.37 -1.35
C LYS A 141 -6.43 14.15 -2.71
N PHE A 142 -7.01 13.29 -3.55
CA PHE A 142 -6.51 13.04 -4.90
C PHE A 142 -6.61 14.30 -5.76
N SER A 143 -7.77 14.96 -5.70
CA SER A 143 -8.01 16.20 -6.44
C SER A 143 -7.08 17.32 -5.96
N GLY A 144 -6.38 17.95 -6.87
CA GLY A 144 -5.38 18.97 -6.61
C GLY A 144 -4.00 18.44 -6.17
N SER A 145 -3.82 17.12 -6.05
CA SER A 145 -2.54 16.54 -5.64
C SER A 145 -1.53 16.43 -6.78
N ASN A 146 -0.24 16.29 -6.45
CA ASN A 146 0.82 16.01 -7.43
C ASN A 146 0.59 14.66 -8.16
N ARG A 147 -0.17 13.74 -7.56
CA ARG A 147 -0.57 12.47 -8.18
C ARG A 147 -1.52 12.70 -9.36
N GLU A 148 -2.51 13.56 -9.18
CA GLU A 148 -3.42 13.94 -10.26
C GLU A 148 -2.68 14.64 -11.39
N LEU A 149 -1.79 15.58 -11.06
CA LEU A 149 -0.98 16.30 -12.05
C LEU A 149 -0.10 15.33 -12.86
N ARG A 150 0.55 14.36 -12.22
CA ARG A 150 1.34 13.31 -12.90
C ARG A 150 0.49 12.48 -13.85
N GLY A 151 -0.67 12.03 -13.41
CA GLY A 151 -1.60 11.26 -14.24
C GLY A 151 -2.09 12.05 -15.44
N ASN A 152 -2.44 13.33 -15.25
CA ASN A 152 -2.89 14.22 -16.32
C ASN A 152 -1.77 14.52 -17.30
N LEU A 153 -0.52 14.67 -16.84
CA LEU A 153 0.64 14.88 -17.69
C LEU A 153 0.91 13.65 -18.60
N ILE A 154 0.88 12.45 -18.05
CA ILE A 154 1.01 11.22 -18.86
C ILE A 154 -0.11 11.12 -19.90
N LYS A 155 -1.38 11.34 -19.50
CA LYS A 155 -2.51 11.34 -20.43
C LYS A 155 -2.35 12.36 -21.54
N LEU A 156 -1.86 13.55 -21.21
CA LEU A 156 -1.63 14.63 -22.18
C LEU A 156 -0.56 14.23 -23.19
N LEU A 157 0.58 13.68 -22.73
CA LEU A 157 1.66 13.21 -23.60
C LEU A 157 1.24 12.03 -24.46
N LEU A 158 0.46 11.08 -23.93
CA LEU A 158 -0.09 9.97 -24.73
C LEU A 158 -1.02 10.45 -25.84
N LYS A 159 -1.78 11.52 -25.57
CA LYS A 159 -2.75 12.06 -26.53
C LYS A 159 -2.11 12.96 -27.59
N LYS A 160 -1.15 13.80 -27.20
CA LYS A 160 -0.60 14.88 -28.05
C LYS A 160 0.85 14.63 -28.49
N GLY A 161 1.50 13.57 -28.00
CA GLY A 161 2.91 13.31 -28.22
C GLY A 161 3.82 14.19 -27.36
N ASN A 162 5.03 14.41 -27.82
CA ASN A 162 6.04 15.20 -27.12
C ASN A 162 5.66 16.68 -27.08
N LEU A 163 5.74 17.30 -25.91
CA LEU A 163 5.31 18.69 -25.69
C LEU A 163 6.38 19.50 -24.96
N LYS A 164 6.45 20.78 -25.25
CA LYS A 164 7.29 21.72 -24.49
C LYS A 164 6.70 21.95 -23.09
N VAL A 165 7.57 22.14 -22.09
CA VAL A 165 7.16 22.41 -20.70
C VAL A 165 6.16 23.55 -20.60
N LYS A 166 6.35 24.66 -21.34
CA LYS A 166 5.40 25.79 -21.36
C LYS A 166 4.01 25.40 -21.86
N THR A 167 3.94 24.53 -22.88
CA THR A 167 2.66 24.02 -23.41
C THR A 167 1.96 23.14 -22.39
N ILE A 168 2.71 22.27 -21.72
CA ILE A 168 2.19 21.40 -20.65
C ILE A 168 1.63 22.26 -19.50
N GLN A 169 2.37 23.29 -19.09
CA GLN A 169 1.93 24.23 -18.07
C GLN A 169 0.59 24.88 -18.37
N GLN A 170 0.41 25.35 -19.61
CA GLN A 170 -0.83 25.97 -20.08
C GLN A 170 -2.00 24.98 -20.16
N GLU A 171 -1.77 23.79 -20.69
CA GLU A 171 -2.80 22.76 -20.86
C GLU A 171 -3.29 22.16 -19.53
N LEU A 172 -2.41 22.10 -18.52
CA LEU A 172 -2.71 21.53 -17.20
C LEU A 172 -3.05 22.59 -16.16
N ASP A 173 -3.04 23.88 -16.51
CA ASP A 173 -3.34 25.01 -15.63
C ASP A 173 -2.61 24.88 -14.28
N THR A 174 -1.29 24.75 -14.33
CA THR A 174 -0.44 24.55 -13.14
C THR A 174 0.66 25.60 -13.07
N ASP A 175 1.14 25.88 -11.87
CA ASP A 175 2.28 26.76 -11.68
C ASP A 175 3.59 26.09 -12.14
N GLN A 176 4.59 26.93 -12.46
CA GLN A 176 5.86 26.48 -13.01
C GLN A 176 6.67 25.68 -12.00
N ASP A 177 6.70 26.10 -10.72
CA ASP A 177 7.51 25.45 -9.70
C ASP A 177 7.01 24.06 -9.41
N ARG A 178 5.69 23.92 -9.25
CA ARG A 178 5.02 22.64 -9.06
C ARG A 178 5.22 21.69 -10.25
N LEU A 179 5.11 22.20 -11.48
CA LEU A 179 5.34 21.39 -12.68
C LEU A 179 6.78 20.91 -12.75
N SER A 180 7.74 21.79 -12.41
CA SER A 180 9.17 21.46 -12.40
C SER A 180 9.49 20.36 -11.40
N GLU A 181 8.96 20.46 -10.16
CA GLU A 181 9.11 19.42 -9.13
C GLU A 181 8.55 18.07 -9.59
N VAL A 182 7.37 18.09 -10.21
CA VAL A 182 6.72 16.88 -10.70
C VAL A 182 7.51 16.26 -11.86
N LEU A 183 7.98 17.07 -12.80
CA LEU A 183 8.81 16.60 -13.93
C LEU A 183 10.13 15.99 -13.46
N GLU A 184 10.83 16.63 -12.52
CA GLU A 184 12.07 16.11 -11.93
C GLU A 184 11.84 14.73 -11.30
N LYS A 185 10.79 14.59 -10.49
CA LYS A 185 10.42 13.29 -9.90
C LYS A 185 10.10 12.25 -10.96
N MET A 186 9.36 12.63 -12.01
CA MET A 186 9.01 11.71 -13.10
C MET A 186 10.22 11.30 -13.95
N GLN A 187 11.22 12.18 -14.11
CA GLN A 187 12.49 11.85 -14.76
C GLN A 187 13.30 10.86 -13.91
N ASN A 188 13.42 11.12 -12.60
CA ASN A 188 14.12 10.24 -11.67
C ASN A 188 13.44 8.86 -11.60
N ASP A 189 12.12 8.80 -11.74
CA ASP A 189 11.35 7.57 -11.86
C ASP A 189 11.50 6.90 -13.25
N GLY A 190 12.16 7.55 -14.21
CA GLY A 190 12.32 7.07 -15.59
C GLY A 190 11.01 7.02 -16.37
N LEU A 191 9.99 7.81 -16.01
CA LEU A 191 8.70 7.85 -16.72
C LEU A 191 8.73 8.79 -17.92
N VAL A 192 9.45 9.89 -17.80
CA VAL A 192 9.61 10.88 -18.86
C VAL A 192 11.08 11.23 -19.06
N LYS A 193 11.40 11.74 -20.22
CA LYS A 193 12.69 12.35 -20.56
C LYS A 193 12.46 13.81 -20.91
N LEU A 194 13.33 14.69 -20.42
CA LEU A 194 13.38 16.10 -20.80
C LEU A 194 14.64 16.29 -21.62
N ASN A 195 14.50 16.73 -22.86
CA ASN A 195 15.62 17.02 -23.74
C ASN A 195 16.11 18.46 -23.59
N THR A 196 17.24 18.79 -24.25
CA THR A 196 17.89 20.12 -24.21
C THR A 196 17.00 21.25 -24.71
N ASN A 197 15.94 20.93 -25.48
CA ASN A 197 14.99 21.91 -26.03
C ASN A 197 13.74 22.09 -25.14
N ASN A 198 13.78 21.69 -23.88
CA ASN A 198 12.64 21.68 -22.96
C ASN A 198 11.42 20.91 -23.49
N LEU A 199 11.65 19.87 -24.28
CA LEU A 199 10.62 18.97 -24.77
C LEU A 199 10.53 17.76 -23.84
N VAL A 200 9.34 17.50 -23.36
CA VAL A 200 9.01 16.34 -22.49
C VAL A 200 8.47 15.21 -23.35
N GLU A 201 9.02 14.04 -23.20
CA GLU A 201 8.60 12.81 -23.88
C GLU A 201 8.45 11.67 -22.91
N ILE A 202 7.57 10.71 -23.20
CA ILE A 202 7.42 9.48 -22.43
C ILE A 202 8.65 8.61 -22.67
N ASN A 203 9.21 8.09 -21.58
CA ASN A 203 10.28 7.12 -21.68
C ASN A 203 9.68 5.72 -21.92
N PRO A 204 9.91 5.08 -23.06
CA PRO A 204 9.28 3.79 -23.36
C PRO A 204 9.83 2.60 -22.55
N GLY A 205 10.87 2.81 -21.75
CA GLY A 205 11.48 1.77 -20.92
C GLY A 205 12.78 1.26 -21.48
#